data_79c22aa1b977aef88cf8f60612cd58d1
#
_entry.id   79c22aa1b977aef88cf8f60612cd58d1
#
_cell.length_a   1.000
_cell.length_b   1.000
_cell.length_c   1.000
_cell.angle_alpha   90.00
_cell.angle_beta   90.00
_cell.angle_gamma   90.00
#
_symmetry.space_group_name_H-M   'P 1'
#
loop_
_entity.id
_entity.type
_entity.pdbx_description
1 polymer ?
#
loop_
_entity_poly.entity_id
_entity_poly.type
_entity_poly.pdbx_seq_one_letter_code
_entity_poly.pdbx_strand_id
1 'polypeptide(L)'
;TLRQTLEKMEYHKYSSIPILTRDGKYVGTITEGDLLWTLKDNFQDKTLDFKVLEDMPISCIKRRKDNAPVSVEANIEDLISKARNQNFVPVIDDHKTFIGIIKRKEIIEYCYDKIHNTVKI
;
A
#
# COMPACT_ATOMS: atom_id res chain seq x y z
N THR A 1 -1.41 15.35 -1.86
CA THR A 1 -0.86 16.05 -0.69
C THR A 1 -0.97 15.19 0.57
N LEU A 2 -0.20 15.52 1.55
CA LEU A 2 -0.24 14.86 2.85
C LEU A 2 -1.65 14.91 3.45
N ARG A 3 -2.29 16.08 3.40
CA ARG A 3 -3.65 16.23 3.91
C ARG A 3 -4.65 15.32 3.20
N GLN A 4 -4.61 15.29 1.88
CA GLN A 4 -5.51 14.44 1.08
C GLN A 4 -5.31 12.96 1.40
N THR A 5 -4.07 12.53 1.59
CA THR A 5 -3.76 11.15 1.96
C THR A 5 -4.30 10.80 3.35
N LEU A 6 -4.11 11.69 4.32
CA LEU A 6 -4.65 11.51 5.67
C LEU A 6 -6.18 11.43 5.68
N GLU A 7 -6.84 12.32 4.94
CA GLU A 7 -8.30 12.32 4.83
C GLU A 7 -8.81 11.02 4.21
N LYS A 8 -8.13 10.53 3.17
CA LYS A 8 -8.49 9.28 2.50
C LYS A 8 -8.33 8.07 3.43
N MET A 9 -7.24 8.03 4.17
CA MET A 9 -7.00 6.96 5.15
C MET A 9 -8.05 6.96 6.26
N GLU A 10 -8.39 8.15 6.76
CA GLU A 10 -9.41 8.30 7.81
C GLU A 10 -10.79 7.86 7.31
N TYR A 11 -11.19 8.34 6.15
CA TYR A 11 -12.51 8.04 5.58
C TYR A 11 -12.70 6.54 5.33
N HIS A 12 -11.71 5.89 4.70
CA HIS A 12 -11.78 4.48 4.33
C HIS A 12 -11.23 3.52 5.38
N LYS A 13 -10.65 4.04 6.48
CA LYS A 13 -9.98 3.24 7.51
C LYS A 13 -8.80 2.43 6.95
N TYR A 14 -8.10 2.99 5.98
CA TYR A 14 -6.91 2.36 5.41
C TYR A 14 -5.68 2.64 6.26
N SER A 15 -4.82 1.62 6.43
CA SER A 15 -3.52 1.76 7.09
C SER A 15 -2.40 2.01 6.08
N SER A 16 -2.66 1.79 4.81
CA SER A 16 -1.69 1.99 3.73
C SER A 16 -2.42 2.20 2.41
N ILE A 17 -1.78 2.96 1.50
CA ILE A 17 -2.36 3.32 0.21
C ILE A 17 -1.28 3.16 -0.87
N PRO A 18 -1.60 2.52 -2.01
CA PRO A 18 -0.66 2.49 -3.13
C PRO A 18 -0.53 3.86 -3.78
N ILE A 19 0.68 4.18 -4.24
CA ILE A 19 1.00 5.42 -4.94
C ILE A 19 1.18 5.11 -6.40
N LEU A 20 0.49 5.87 -7.25
CA LEU A 20 0.55 5.71 -8.70
C LEU A 20 1.07 6.97 -9.37
N THR A 21 1.69 6.80 -10.53
CA THR A 21 1.98 7.92 -11.42
C THR A 21 0.69 8.40 -12.08
N ARG A 22 0.75 9.53 -12.79
CA ARG A 22 -0.42 10.06 -13.52
C ARG A 22 -0.89 9.11 -14.62
N ASP A 23 0.02 8.35 -15.22
CA ASP A 23 -0.30 7.36 -16.25
C ASP A 23 -0.63 5.98 -15.67
N GLY A 24 -0.82 5.89 -14.36
CA GLY A 24 -1.36 4.69 -13.71
C GLY A 24 -0.35 3.61 -13.36
N LYS A 25 0.94 3.93 -13.35
CA LYS A 25 1.97 2.97 -12.97
C LYS A 25 2.18 2.96 -11.46
N TYR A 26 2.37 1.77 -10.90
CA TYR A 26 2.64 1.60 -9.47
C TYR A 26 4.05 2.11 -9.14
N VAL A 27 4.13 3.00 -8.16
CA VAL A 27 5.40 3.57 -7.68
C VAL A 27 5.81 2.95 -6.35
N GLY A 28 4.88 2.80 -5.44
CA GLY A 28 5.17 2.31 -4.10
C GLY A 28 3.94 2.40 -3.20
N THR A 29 4.16 2.20 -1.91
CA THR A 29 3.09 2.19 -0.91
C THR A 29 3.40 3.16 0.21
N ILE A 30 2.45 4.03 0.55
CA ILE A 30 2.56 4.92 1.69
C ILE A 30 1.78 4.32 2.87
N THR A 31 2.39 4.31 4.04
CA THR A 31 1.80 3.73 5.26
C THR A 31 1.56 4.80 6.31
N GLU A 32 0.74 4.47 7.32
CA GLU A 32 0.55 5.33 8.49
C GLU A 32 1.89 5.65 9.16
N GLY A 33 2.80 4.66 9.22
CA GLY A 33 4.12 4.86 9.79
C GLY A 33 4.94 5.89 9.03
N ASP A 34 4.88 5.88 7.69
CA ASP A 34 5.57 6.87 6.87
C ASP A 34 5.08 8.28 7.17
N LEU A 35 3.76 8.44 7.34
CA LEU A 35 3.15 9.72 7.67
C LEU A 35 3.54 10.17 9.07
N LEU A 36 3.53 9.27 10.03
CA LEU A 36 3.90 9.56 11.42
C LEU A 36 5.34 10.05 11.52
N TRP A 37 6.28 9.35 10.86
CA TRP A 37 7.68 9.73 10.90
C TRP A 37 7.95 11.03 10.15
N THR A 38 7.21 11.30 9.08
CA THR A 38 7.30 12.57 8.38
C THR A 38 6.85 13.72 9.28
N LEU A 39 5.76 13.54 10.00
CA LEU A 39 5.28 14.53 10.96
C LEU A 39 6.30 14.77 12.06
N LYS A 40 6.84 13.69 12.65
CA LYS A 40 7.83 13.79 13.72
C LYS A 40 9.08 14.53 13.28
N ASP A 41 9.62 14.18 12.11
CA ASP A 41 10.83 14.78 11.59
C ASP A 41 10.65 16.29 11.33
N ASN A 42 9.46 16.70 10.89
CA ASN A 42 9.16 18.09 10.61
C ASN A 42 8.82 18.90 11.87
N PHE A 43 8.30 18.25 12.93
CA PHE A 43 8.04 18.94 14.20
C PHE A 43 9.32 19.37 14.92
N GLN A 44 10.47 18.80 14.57
CA GLN A 44 11.76 19.22 15.12
C GLN A 44 12.22 20.54 14.55
N ASP A 45 11.67 20.96 13.42
CA ASP A 45 11.93 22.26 12.81
C ASP A 45 10.83 23.24 13.26
N LYS A 46 11.17 24.08 14.25
CA LYS A 46 10.25 25.05 14.84
C LYS A 46 9.82 26.15 13.87
N THR A 47 10.42 26.22 12.69
CA THR A 47 10.08 27.23 11.68
C THR A 47 9.00 26.73 10.70
N LEU A 48 8.66 25.46 10.76
CA LEU A 48 7.72 24.87 9.82
C LEU A 48 6.27 25.14 10.22
N ASP A 49 5.55 25.82 9.33
CA ASP A 49 4.12 26.05 9.48
C ASP A 49 3.38 24.75 9.20
N PHE A 50 2.43 24.40 10.06
CA PHE A 50 1.59 23.20 9.93
C PHE A 50 0.86 23.16 8.58
N LYS A 51 0.44 24.33 8.10
CA LYS A 51 -0.23 24.44 6.79
C LYS A 51 0.68 24.05 5.63
N VAL A 52 1.95 24.41 5.70
CA VAL A 52 2.95 24.00 4.70
C VAL A 52 3.10 22.49 4.70
N LEU A 53 3.09 21.88 5.87
CA LEU A 53 3.19 20.42 6.03
C LEU A 53 1.96 19.73 5.42
N GLU A 54 0.76 20.25 5.64
CA GLU A 54 -0.47 19.69 5.07
C GLU A 54 -0.46 19.67 3.54
N ASP A 55 0.13 20.68 2.93
CA ASP A 55 0.18 20.82 1.47
C ASP A 55 1.39 20.12 0.85
N MET A 56 2.20 19.43 1.66
CA MET A 56 3.36 18.69 1.17
C MET A 56 2.95 17.62 0.14
N PRO A 57 3.58 17.58 -1.05
CA PRO A 57 3.33 16.50 -2.00
C PRO A 57 3.75 15.14 -1.43
N ILE A 58 3.01 14.10 -1.74
CA ILE A 58 3.35 12.74 -1.27
C ILE A 58 4.69 12.27 -1.79
N SER A 59 5.17 12.81 -2.90
CA SER A 59 6.50 12.50 -3.44
C SER A 59 7.63 12.93 -2.50
N CYS A 60 7.37 13.88 -1.60
CA CYS A 60 8.34 14.36 -0.61
C CYS A 60 8.35 13.52 0.67
N ILE A 61 7.43 12.59 0.82
CA ILE A 61 7.34 11.72 2.00
C ILE A 61 8.30 10.55 1.81
N LYS A 62 9.17 10.34 2.79
CA LYS A 62 10.11 9.23 2.78
C LYS A 62 9.37 7.94 3.12
N ARG A 63 9.31 7.02 2.16
CA ARG A 63 8.72 5.70 2.38
C ARG A 63 9.78 4.75 2.93
N ARG A 64 9.37 3.93 3.91
CA ARG A 64 10.27 2.98 4.56
C ARG A 64 10.33 1.66 3.80
N LYS A 65 9.19 1.20 3.32
CA LYS A 65 9.08 -0.09 2.66
C LYS A 65 7.87 -0.09 1.73
N ASP A 66 8.12 -0.28 0.45
CA ASP A 66 7.05 -0.43 -0.52
C ASP A 66 6.59 -1.88 -0.57
N ASN A 67 5.29 -2.10 -0.78
CA ASN A 67 4.79 -3.44 -1.04
C ASN A 67 5.22 -3.87 -2.43
N ALA A 68 5.92 -5.01 -2.51
CA ALA A 68 6.38 -5.54 -3.79
C ALA A 68 5.18 -6.03 -4.61
N PRO A 69 5.08 -5.61 -5.87
CA PRO A 69 3.98 -6.04 -6.74
C PRO A 69 4.21 -7.42 -7.33
N VAL A 70 3.13 -8.01 -7.85
CA VAL A 70 3.18 -9.21 -8.67
C VAL A 70 2.56 -8.93 -10.03
N SER A 71 2.92 -9.76 -11.02
CA SER A 71 2.32 -9.71 -12.35
C SER A 71 0.88 -10.26 -12.31
N VAL A 72 0.05 -9.82 -13.25
CA VAL A 72 -1.29 -10.40 -13.43
C VAL A 72 -1.26 -11.91 -13.71
N GLU A 73 -0.12 -12.43 -14.15
CA GLU A 73 0.09 -13.85 -14.42
C GLU A 73 0.66 -14.63 -13.23
N ALA A 74 0.83 -13.96 -12.08
CA ALA A 74 1.37 -14.60 -10.87
C ALA A 74 0.45 -15.71 -10.38
N ASN A 75 1.05 -16.77 -9.84
CA ASN A 75 0.29 -17.85 -9.24
C ASN A 75 0.06 -17.61 -7.74
N ILE A 76 -0.72 -18.48 -7.12
CA ILE A 76 -1.09 -18.35 -5.71
C ILE A 76 0.14 -18.43 -4.79
N GLU A 77 1.16 -19.18 -5.16
CA GLU A 77 2.39 -19.31 -4.37
C GLU A 77 3.13 -17.97 -4.29
N ASP A 78 3.16 -17.22 -5.40
CA ASP A 78 3.76 -15.89 -5.44
C ASP A 78 3.01 -14.94 -4.51
N LEU A 79 1.68 -15.01 -4.51
CA LEU A 79 0.83 -14.19 -3.64
C LEU A 79 1.06 -14.51 -2.17
N ILE A 80 1.12 -15.79 -1.82
CA ILE A 80 1.39 -16.23 -0.45
C ILE A 80 2.75 -15.74 0.02
N SER A 81 3.77 -15.86 -0.85
CA SER A 81 5.11 -15.41 -0.54
C SER A 81 5.15 -13.91 -0.20
N LYS A 82 4.44 -13.08 -0.96
CA LYS A 82 4.37 -11.64 -0.70
C LYS A 82 3.53 -11.33 0.55
N ALA A 83 2.42 -12.02 0.74
CA ALA A 83 1.50 -11.79 1.85
C ALA A 83 2.11 -12.09 3.22
N ARG A 84 3.21 -12.82 3.29
CA ARG A 84 3.92 -13.07 4.54
C ARG A 84 4.42 -11.77 5.18
N ASN A 85 4.77 -10.79 4.36
CA ASN A 85 5.37 -9.53 4.82
C ASN A 85 4.56 -8.29 4.41
N GLN A 86 3.46 -8.46 3.69
CA GLN A 86 2.67 -7.37 3.15
C GLN A 86 1.19 -7.59 3.48
N ASN A 87 0.51 -6.52 3.88
CA ASN A 87 -0.92 -6.57 4.18
C ASN A 87 -1.78 -6.64 2.92
N PHE A 88 -1.23 -6.19 1.79
CA PHE A 88 -1.82 -6.38 0.48
C PHE A 88 -0.71 -6.54 -0.56
N VAL A 89 -1.08 -7.07 -1.72
CA VAL A 89 -0.16 -7.28 -2.83
C VAL A 89 -0.66 -6.49 -4.03
N PRO A 90 0.09 -5.47 -4.49
CA PRO A 90 -0.25 -4.76 -5.72
C PRO A 90 -0.11 -5.68 -6.93
N VAL A 91 -1.02 -5.53 -7.88
CA VAL A 91 -0.99 -6.30 -9.14
C VAL A 91 -0.74 -5.35 -10.29
N ILE A 92 0.26 -5.65 -11.10
CA ILE A 92 0.64 -4.85 -12.27
C ILE A 92 0.65 -5.72 -13.52
N ASP A 93 0.47 -5.08 -14.68
CA ASP A 93 0.63 -5.75 -15.97
C ASP A 93 2.10 -5.68 -16.45
N ASP A 94 2.36 -6.16 -17.66
CA ASP A 94 3.70 -6.16 -18.26
C ASP A 94 4.23 -4.77 -18.58
N HIS A 95 3.38 -3.75 -18.58
CA HIS A 95 3.79 -2.34 -18.73
C HIS A 95 3.93 -1.63 -17.38
N LYS A 96 3.84 -2.37 -16.26
CA LYS A 96 3.87 -1.85 -14.89
C LYS A 96 2.64 -0.99 -14.55
N THR A 97 1.59 -1.07 -15.35
CA THR A 97 0.33 -0.39 -15.05
C THR A 97 -0.34 -1.08 -13.87
N PHE A 98 -0.79 -0.29 -12.90
CA PHE A 98 -1.47 -0.78 -11.71
C PHE A 98 -2.85 -1.29 -12.09
N ILE A 99 -3.12 -2.54 -11.76
CA ILE A 99 -4.41 -3.19 -12.04
C ILE A 99 -5.30 -3.17 -10.80
N GLY A 100 -4.73 -3.43 -9.64
CA GLY A 100 -5.47 -3.45 -8.38
C GLY A 100 -4.63 -4.01 -7.26
N ILE A 101 -5.27 -4.32 -6.15
CA ILE A 101 -4.62 -4.94 -5.00
C ILE A 101 -5.34 -6.24 -4.65
N ILE A 102 -4.58 -7.18 -4.07
CA ILE A 102 -5.13 -8.38 -3.46
C ILE A 102 -4.78 -8.30 -1.97
N LYS A 103 -5.79 -8.26 -1.12
CA LYS A 103 -5.58 -8.15 0.32
C LYS A 103 -5.17 -9.51 0.89
N ARG A 104 -4.35 -9.47 1.94
CA ARG A 104 -3.96 -10.69 2.67
C ARG A 104 -5.16 -11.53 3.06
N LYS A 105 -6.23 -10.89 3.51
CA LYS A 105 -7.47 -11.56 3.89
C LYS A 105 -8.04 -12.40 2.73
N GLU A 106 -8.04 -11.84 1.51
CA GLU A 106 -8.54 -12.53 0.32
C GLU A 106 -7.70 -13.77 -0.01
N ILE A 107 -6.37 -13.66 0.16
CA ILE A 107 -5.45 -14.77 -0.06
C ILE A 107 -5.72 -15.88 0.96
N ILE A 108 -5.89 -15.51 2.21
CA ILE A 108 -6.19 -16.47 3.29
C ILE A 108 -7.52 -17.17 3.04
N GLU A 109 -8.54 -16.43 2.65
CA GLU A 109 -9.86 -16.99 2.33
C GLU A 109 -9.79 -17.98 1.16
N TYR A 110 -9.05 -17.64 0.11
CA TYR A 110 -8.86 -18.53 -1.02
C TYR A 110 -8.20 -19.85 -0.60
N CYS A 111 -7.14 -19.77 0.18
CA CYS A 111 -6.42 -20.95 0.67
C CYS A 111 -7.30 -21.80 1.59
N TYR A 112 -8.06 -21.15 2.47
CA TYR A 112 -8.99 -21.84 3.36
C TYR A 112 -10.03 -22.62 2.57
N ASP A 113 -10.64 -22.00 1.57
CA ASP A 113 -11.66 -22.65 0.74
C ASP A 113 -11.10 -23.85 0.00
N LYS A 114 -9.88 -23.76 -0.51
CA LYS A 114 -9.21 -24.88 -1.19
C LYS A 114 -8.97 -26.05 -0.24
N ILE A 115 -8.48 -25.78 0.93
CA ILE A 115 -8.22 -26.82 1.96
C ILE A 115 -9.54 -27.45 2.39
N HIS A 116 -10.56 -26.65 2.65
CA HIS A 116 -11.87 -27.12 3.07
C HIS A 116 -12.51 -28.03 2.04
N ASN A 117 -12.46 -27.64 0.77
CA ASN A 117 -13.00 -28.43 -0.33
C ASN A 117 -12.23 -29.73 -0.55
N THR A 118 -10.92 -29.73 -0.28
CA THR A 118 -10.06 -30.91 -0.42
C THR A 118 -10.33 -31.93 0.72
N VAL A 119 -10.59 -31.45 1.92
CA VAL A 119 -10.82 -32.29 3.10
C VAL A 119 -12.25 -32.82 3.17
N LYS A 120 -13.17 -32.19 2.45
CA LYS A 120 -14.58 -32.56 2.46
C LYS A 120 -14.82 -33.78 1.58
N ILE A 121 -14.80 -34.91 2.18
CA ILE A 121 -15.07 -36.19 1.53
C ILE A 121 -16.51 -36.61 1.73
#